data_70584e3973098ed9a6c4adf9929dff51
#
_entry.id   70584e3973098ed9a6c4adf9929dff51
#
_cell.length_a   1.000
_cell.length_b   1.000
_cell.length_c   1.000
_cell.angle_alpha   90.00
_cell.angle_beta   90.00
_cell.angle_gamma   90.00
#
_symmetry.space_group_name_H-M   'P 1'
#
loop_
_entity.id
_entity.type
_entity.pdbx_description
1 polymer ?
#
loop_
_entity_poly.entity_id
_entity_poly.type
_entity_poly.pdbx_seq_one_letter_code
_entity_poly.pdbx_strand_id
1 'polypeptide(L)'
;MTSSILILGINPSSGKPNKTSATIQRLNRWMDFLHVKHYSFTNVIHTTGKYTSDLIDFETLRMFTSGAGKIIALGPFVSKSLNRAHINHFTLPHPSPLNRQLNDKTFERECLMKCKAFIGE
;
A
#
# COMPACT_ATOMS: atom_id res chain seq x y z
N MET A 1 23.12 0.15 1.88
CA MET A 1 22.07 1.19 1.94
C MET A 1 20.70 0.55 1.88
N THR A 2 19.84 0.92 2.81
CA THR A 2 18.45 0.47 2.76
C THR A 2 17.69 1.32 1.75
N SER A 3 16.98 0.67 0.84
CA SER A 3 16.11 1.37 -0.10
C SER A 3 14.95 2.01 0.65
N SER A 4 14.56 3.21 0.24
CA SER A 4 13.35 3.82 0.78
C SER A 4 12.12 3.04 0.30
N ILE A 5 11.15 2.88 1.18
CA ILE A 5 9.92 2.14 0.88
C ILE A 5 8.75 3.10 0.95
N LEU A 6 7.96 3.14 -0.11
CA LEU A 6 6.73 3.91 -0.17
C LEU A 6 5.55 2.97 -0.31
N ILE A 7 4.58 3.09 0.58
CA ILE A 7 3.36 2.29 0.56
C ILE A 7 2.21 3.20 0.13
N LEU A 8 1.43 2.75 -0.86
CA LEU A 8 0.32 3.52 -1.41
C LEU A 8 -1.00 2.85 -1.12
N GLY A 9 -1.90 3.58 -0.45
CA GLY A 9 -3.28 3.19 -0.24
C GLY A 9 -4.21 3.90 -1.19
N ILE A 10 -5.53 3.65 -1.05
CA ILE A 10 -6.54 4.22 -1.95
C ILE A 10 -6.80 5.67 -1.60
N ASN A 11 -7.42 5.92 -0.43
CA ASN A 11 -7.77 7.26 0.03
C ASN A 11 -7.88 7.29 1.54
N PRO A 12 -7.85 8.50 2.14
CA PRO A 12 -7.93 8.62 3.60
C PRO A 12 -9.27 8.10 4.14
N SER A 13 -9.21 7.49 5.33
CA SER A 13 -10.39 7.06 6.05
C SER A 13 -11.16 8.28 6.58
N SER A 14 -12.49 8.19 6.57
CA SER A 14 -13.35 9.21 7.18
C SER A 14 -13.51 9.04 8.69
N GLY A 15 -12.80 8.11 9.31
CA GLY A 15 -12.85 7.86 10.75
C GLY A 15 -12.22 8.96 11.59
N LYS A 16 -12.37 8.83 12.93
CA LYS A 16 -11.82 9.81 13.87
C LYS A 16 -10.29 9.85 13.78
N PRO A 17 -9.68 11.04 13.73
CA PRO A 17 -8.24 11.15 13.48
C PRO A 17 -7.34 10.54 14.56
N ASN A 18 -7.86 10.39 15.79
CA ASN A 18 -7.06 9.86 16.91
C ASN A 18 -7.18 8.35 17.09
N LYS A 19 -7.87 7.67 16.18
CA LYS A 19 -8.11 6.24 16.31
C LYS A 19 -7.41 5.47 15.19
N THR A 20 -6.46 4.62 15.57
CA THR A 20 -5.77 3.77 14.62
C THR A 20 -6.74 2.73 14.08
N SER A 21 -6.95 2.69 12.77
CA SER A 21 -7.86 1.74 12.15
C SER A 21 -7.30 0.32 12.19
N ALA A 22 -8.19 -0.67 12.07
CA ALA A 22 -7.79 -2.07 11.95
C ALA A 22 -6.91 -2.29 10.71
N THR A 23 -7.16 -1.55 9.65
CA THR A 23 -6.35 -1.59 8.43
C THR A 23 -4.89 -1.19 8.72
N ILE A 24 -4.69 -0.09 9.42
CA ILE A 24 -3.35 0.38 9.77
C ILE A 24 -2.67 -0.55 10.75
N GLN A 25 -3.41 -1.10 11.72
CA GLN A 25 -2.86 -2.07 12.66
C GLN A 25 -2.33 -3.30 11.93
N ARG A 26 -3.08 -3.81 10.96
CA ARG A 26 -2.64 -4.96 10.16
C ARG A 26 -1.41 -4.61 9.31
N LEU A 27 -1.41 -3.43 8.71
CA LEU A 27 -0.27 -2.98 7.92
C LEU A 27 1.00 -2.91 8.80
N ASN A 28 0.87 -2.39 10.01
CA ASN A 28 2.00 -2.34 10.95
C ASN A 28 2.51 -3.74 11.29
N ARG A 29 1.61 -4.70 11.51
CA ARG A 29 2.02 -6.10 11.74
C ARG A 29 2.75 -6.68 10.54
N TRP A 30 2.30 -6.36 9.32
CA TRP A 30 2.98 -6.80 8.10
C TRP A 30 4.39 -6.22 8.01
N MET A 31 4.54 -4.94 8.32
CA MET A 31 5.84 -4.29 8.26
C MET A 31 6.79 -4.88 9.32
N ASP A 32 6.28 -5.20 10.52
CA ASP A 32 7.06 -5.90 11.54
C ASP A 32 7.53 -7.26 11.04
N PHE A 33 6.63 -8.02 10.41
CA PHE A 33 6.99 -9.33 9.84
C PHE A 33 8.08 -9.20 8.78
N LEU A 34 8.02 -8.14 7.98
CA LEU A 34 8.99 -7.88 6.90
C LEU A 34 10.27 -7.22 7.39
N HIS A 35 10.36 -6.91 8.68
CA HIS A 35 11.49 -6.18 9.29
C HIS A 35 11.69 -4.79 8.68
N VAL A 36 10.59 -4.15 8.26
CA VAL A 36 10.60 -2.78 7.74
C VAL A 36 10.32 -1.84 8.89
N LYS A 37 11.36 -1.13 9.34
CA LYS A 37 11.25 -0.19 10.46
C LYS A 37 10.76 1.19 10.04
N HIS A 38 11.11 1.61 8.82
CA HIS A 38 10.79 2.94 8.32
C HIS A 38 10.21 2.83 6.93
N TYR A 39 9.08 3.47 6.73
CA TYR A 39 8.43 3.55 5.43
C TYR A 39 7.61 4.84 5.36
N SER A 40 7.36 5.30 4.15
CA SER A 40 6.43 6.40 3.92
C SER A 40 5.09 5.82 3.46
N PHE A 41 4.00 6.46 3.85
CA PHE A 41 2.66 6.06 3.45
C PHE A 41 1.94 7.26 2.87
N THR A 42 1.31 7.09 1.72
CA THR A 42 0.41 8.08 1.16
C THR A 42 -0.70 7.37 0.39
N ASN A 43 -1.71 8.13 -0.04
CA ASN A 43 -2.83 7.60 -0.81
C ASN A 43 -2.79 8.15 -2.22
N VAL A 44 -3.28 7.37 -3.20
CA VAL A 44 -3.36 7.83 -4.58
C VAL A 44 -4.48 8.86 -4.78
N ILE A 45 -5.48 8.86 -3.88
CA ILE A 45 -6.56 9.84 -3.85
C ILE A 45 -6.51 10.54 -2.49
N HIS A 46 -6.62 11.87 -2.48
CA HIS A 46 -6.45 12.64 -1.26
C HIS A 46 -7.77 13.07 -0.59
N THR A 47 -8.91 12.68 -1.16
CA THR A 47 -10.24 12.96 -0.61
C THR A 47 -10.85 11.71 0.01
N THR A 48 -11.67 11.91 1.06
CA THR A 48 -12.40 10.81 1.71
C THR A 48 -13.64 10.43 0.89
N GLY A 49 -14.22 9.28 1.20
CA GLY A 49 -15.48 8.83 0.61
C GLY A 49 -15.27 7.93 -0.59
N LYS A 50 -16.23 7.97 -1.50
CA LYS A 50 -16.20 7.14 -2.72
C LYS A 50 -14.99 7.52 -3.56
N TYR A 51 -14.37 6.52 -4.16
CA TYR A 51 -13.18 6.73 -4.98
C TYR A 51 -13.39 6.20 -6.39
N THR A 52 -12.88 6.95 -7.36
CA THR A 52 -12.86 6.57 -8.77
C THR A 52 -11.53 6.96 -9.36
N SER A 53 -11.15 6.33 -10.48
CA SER A 53 -9.84 6.58 -11.07
C SER A 53 -9.65 8.02 -11.57
N ASP A 54 -10.74 8.73 -11.88
CA ASP A 54 -10.65 10.11 -12.33
C ASP A 54 -10.28 11.09 -11.21
N LEU A 55 -10.32 10.65 -9.94
CA LEU A 55 -9.85 11.46 -8.81
C LEU A 55 -8.34 11.39 -8.62
N ILE A 56 -7.64 10.56 -9.39
CA ILE A 56 -6.21 10.39 -9.26
C ILE A 56 -5.48 11.45 -10.10
N ASP A 57 -4.63 12.23 -9.43
CA ASP A 57 -3.72 13.13 -10.11
C ASP A 57 -2.45 12.37 -10.43
N PHE A 58 -2.34 11.91 -11.68
CA PHE A 58 -1.21 11.07 -12.10
C PHE A 58 0.11 11.84 -12.10
N GLU A 59 0.09 13.14 -12.30
CA GLU A 59 1.29 13.95 -12.23
C GLU A 59 1.84 13.98 -10.81
N THR A 60 0.96 14.23 -9.83
CA THR A 60 1.33 14.19 -8.41
C THR A 60 1.81 12.79 -8.01
N LEU A 61 1.14 11.75 -8.51
CA LEU A 61 1.52 10.37 -8.23
C LEU A 61 2.94 10.07 -8.72
N ARG A 62 3.29 10.52 -9.91
CA ARG A 62 4.66 10.36 -10.44
C ARG A 62 5.68 11.11 -9.59
N MET A 63 5.32 12.29 -9.09
CA MET A 63 6.19 13.04 -8.18
C MET A 63 6.48 12.29 -6.89
N PHE A 64 5.44 11.72 -6.26
CA PHE A 64 5.61 10.95 -5.02
C PHE A 64 6.50 9.73 -5.23
N THR A 65 6.39 9.08 -6.38
CA THR A 65 7.05 7.79 -6.61
C THR A 65 8.46 7.94 -7.17
N SER A 66 8.79 9.09 -7.73
CA SER A 66 10.06 9.27 -8.43
C SER A 66 11.29 9.13 -7.53
N GLY A 67 11.18 9.44 -6.25
CA GLY A 67 12.28 9.33 -5.30
C GLY A 67 12.26 8.06 -4.46
N ALA A 68 11.28 7.18 -4.66
CA ALA A 68 11.15 5.97 -3.85
C ALA A 68 12.03 4.84 -4.38
N GLY A 69 12.64 4.07 -3.47
CA GLY A 69 13.42 2.90 -3.86
C GLY A 69 12.53 1.72 -4.23
N LYS A 70 11.59 1.40 -3.36
CA LYS A 70 10.61 0.31 -3.56
C LYS A 70 9.22 0.84 -3.29
N ILE A 71 8.26 0.44 -4.14
CA ILE A 71 6.87 0.89 -4.04
C ILE A 71 5.97 -0.31 -3.83
N ILE A 72 5.10 -0.22 -2.82
CA ILE A 72 4.14 -1.27 -2.48
C ILE A 72 2.73 -0.70 -2.63
N ALA A 73 1.92 -1.33 -3.48
CA ALA A 73 0.52 -0.97 -3.67
C ALA A 73 -0.36 -1.84 -2.79
N LEU A 74 -1.33 -1.22 -2.12
CA LEU A 74 -2.30 -1.94 -1.31
C LEU A 74 -3.59 -2.13 -2.10
N GLY A 75 -3.76 -3.33 -2.63
CA GLY A 75 -4.97 -3.74 -3.34
C GLY A 75 -4.95 -3.48 -4.83
N PRO A 76 -5.95 -4.01 -5.55
CA PRO A 76 -5.96 -3.98 -7.01
C PRO A 76 -6.22 -2.59 -7.60
N PHE A 77 -6.99 -1.74 -6.92
CA PHE A 77 -7.26 -0.38 -7.41
C PHE A 77 -5.96 0.43 -7.53
N VAL A 78 -5.15 0.39 -6.48
CA VAL A 78 -3.87 1.12 -6.46
C VAL A 78 -2.92 0.53 -7.51
N SER A 79 -2.86 -0.80 -7.59
CA SER A 79 -1.99 -1.47 -8.55
C SER A 79 -2.34 -1.11 -9.99
N LYS A 80 -3.63 -1.07 -10.33
CA LYS A 80 -4.07 -0.66 -11.66
C LYS A 80 -3.65 0.78 -11.96
N SER A 81 -3.76 1.66 -10.97
CA SER A 81 -3.37 3.06 -11.13
C SER A 81 -1.88 3.20 -11.41
N LEU A 82 -1.06 2.44 -10.69
CA LEU A 82 0.39 2.46 -10.89
C LEU A 82 0.77 1.86 -12.26
N ASN A 83 0.08 0.82 -12.69
CA ASN A 83 0.31 0.23 -14.01
C ASN A 83 -0.03 1.22 -15.13
N ARG A 84 -1.10 1.99 -14.98
CA ARG A 84 -1.45 3.03 -15.95
C ARG A 84 -0.38 4.11 -16.04
N ALA A 85 0.30 4.40 -14.94
CA ALA A 85 1.37 5.39 -14.88
C ALA A 85 2.74 4.79 -15.22
N HIS A 86 2.80 3.49 -15.54
CA HIS A 86 4.04 2.75 -15.83
C HIS A 86 5.04 2.80 -14.67
N ILE A 87 4.54 2.66 -13.45
CA ILE A 87 5.35 2.68 -12.23
C ILE A 87 5.51 1.25 -11.72
N ASN A 88 6.76 0.79 -11.62
CA ASN A 88 7.07 -0.53 -11.06
C ASN A 88 6.73 -0.57 -9.57
N HIS A 89 6.10 -1.66 -9.15
CA HIS A 89 5.66 -1.81 -7.77
C HIS A 89 5.39 -3.27 -7.46
N PHE A 90 5.23 -3.56 -6.17
CA PHE A 90 4.72 -4.84 -5.68
C PHE A 90 3.32 -4.62 -5.14
N THR A 91 2.40 -5.57 -5.37
CA THR A 91 1.02 -5.46 -4.90
C THR A 91 0.80 -6.39 -3.72
N LEU A 92 0.41 -5.84 -2.57
CA LEU A 92 -0.12 -6.60 -1.44
C LEU A 92 -1.64 -6.54 -1.45
N PRO A 93 -2.33 -7.57 -0.90
CA PRO A 93 -3.78 -7.46 -0.73
C PRO A 93 -4.11 -6.27 0.16
N HIS A 94 -5.30 -5.69 -0.04
CA HIS A 94 -5.72 -4.57 0.80
C HIS A 94 -5.84 -5.06 2.26
N PRO A 95 -5.23 -4.38 3.24
CA PRO A 95 -5.20 -4.85 4.63
C PRO A 95 -6.49 -4.61 5.41
N SER A 96 -7.58 -4.26 4.75
CA SER A 96 -8.88 -4.05 5.38
C SER A 96 -9.39 -5.35 6.02
N PRO A 97 -10.02 -5.28 7.21
CA PRO A 97 -10.68 -6.45 7.79
C PRO A 97 -11.84 -6.97 6.94
N LEU A 98 -12.33 -6.17 5.98
CA LEU A 98 -13.37 -6.60 5.04
C LEU A 98 -12.82 -7.45 3.89
N ASN A 99 -11.52 -7.54 3.74
CA ASN A 99 -10.90 -8.34 2.68
C ASN A 99 -10.90 -9.81 3.09
N ARG A 100 -11.82 -10.59 2.51
CA ARG A 100 -12.01 -12.00 2.87
C ARG A 100 -10.82 -12.90 2.51
N GLN A 101 -9.99 -12.50 1.55
CA GLN A 101 -8.79 -13.26 1.20
C GLN A 101 -7.86 -13.44 2.40
N LEU A 102 -7.87 -12.47 3.31
CA LEU A 102 -7.00 -12.50 4.48
C LEU A 102 -7.50 -13.43 5.60
N ASN A 103 -8.69 -14.03 5.43
CA ASN A 103 -9.13 -15.09 6.31
C ASN A 103 -8.32 -16.37 6.10
N ASP A 104 -7.70 -16.53 4.94
CA ASP A 104 -6.77 -17.62 4.66
C ASP A 104 -5.36 -17.18 5.08
N LYS A 105 -4.88 -17.72 6.19
CA LYS A 105 -3.57 -17.36 6.75
C LYS A 105 -2.42 -17.82 5.86
N THR A 106 -2.58 -18.89 5.11
CA THR A 106 -1.59 -19.34 4.16
C THR A 106 -1.45 -18.34 3.01
N PHE A 107 -2.56 -17.86 2.49
CA PHE A 107 -2.57 -16.83 1.44
C PHE A 107 -1.87 -15.56 1.91
N GLU A 108 -2.21 -15.08 3.11
CA GLU A 108 -1.59 -13.87 3.68
C GLU A 108 -0.07 -14.05 3.80
N ARG A 109 0.37 -15.18 4.34
CA ARG A 109 1.79 -15.44 4.53
C ARG A 109 2.54 -15.53 3.21
N GLU A 110 1.96 -16.18 2.20
CA GLU A 110 2.58 -16.28 0.88
C GLU A 110 2.78 -14.90 0.25
N CYS A 111 1.78 -14.03 0.37
CA CYS A 111 1.89 -12.66 -0.12
C CYS A 111 3.02 -11.91 0.57
N LEU A 112 3.14 -12.06 1.88
CA LEU A 112 4.18 -11.40 2.65
C LEU A 112 5.57 -11.95 2.31
N MET A 113 5.70 -13.24 2.08
CA MET A 113 6.99 -13.83 1.70
C MET A 113 7.45 -13.34 0.33
N LYS A 114 6.52 -13.20 -0.61
CA LYS A 114 6.84 -12.62 -1.93
C LYS A 114 7.23 -11.16 -1.81
N CYS A 115 6.56 -10.42 -0.94
CA CYS A 115 6.89 -9.02 -0.67
C CYS A 115 8.28 -8.89 -0.07
N LYS A 116 8.63 -9.79 0.85
CA LYS A 116 9.96 -9.82 1.47
C LYS A 116 11.05 -9.99 0.41
N ALA A 117 10.84 -10.90 -0.55
CA ALA A 117 11.77 -11.09 -1.64
C ALA A 117 11.89 -9.83 -2.51
N PHE A 118 10.77 -9.17 -2.79
CA PHE A 118 10.76 -7.93 -3.57
C PHE A 118 11.57 -6.83 -2.86
N ILE A 119 11.38 -6.67 -1.55
CA ILE A 119 12.08 -5.65 -0.78
C ILE A 119 13.59 -5.92 -0.72
N GLY A 120 13.97 -7.19 -0.67
CA GLY A 120 15.37 -7.59 -0.58
C GLY A 120 16.16 -7.55 -1.88
N GLU A 121 15.49 -7.28 -2.99
CA GLU A 121 16.17 -7.20 -4.29
C GLU A 121 17.13 -6.02 -4.40
#